data_ad7a4349fb521cd419a1f20c0aa1caef
#
_entry.id   ad7a4349fb521cd419a1f20c0aa1caef
#
_cell.length_a   1.000
_cell.length_b   1.000
_cell.length_c   1.000
_cell.angle_alpha   90.00
_cell.angle_beta   90.00
_cell.angle_gamma   90.00
#
_symmetry.space_group_name_H-M   'P 1'
#
loop_
_entity.id
_entity.type
_entity.pdbx_description
1 polymer ?
#
loop_
_entity_poly.entity_id
_entity_poly.type
_entity_poly.pdbx_seq_one_letter_code
_entity_poly.pdbx_strand_id
1 'polypeptide(L)'
;MSMEVNRQELKARARERLRASHPAFWKITLVYLLLTSGVTAVADLAGAARIGLPPLHLDTFALFLSLLVILYTTVMHLGYQWWALRTYRQQPTGYGALIDGFSMAGRVILMNVVIFFSALGWAVAFALPYSLVLFLLSGLVSSGVGMLFFSLLAMGGAFLGSLWIGYRYAMAPYLLIDHPELGASAAVRESVAMMKGWKWEFCKLDLSFLGWHLINALLSLAVTLVFALPMLPTLMEAGTDLAQLLVTPSLALPWTAVLLSSLIQLPLSLWLTPYQTVTFSGFYQARVMQTTQAPP
;
A
#
# COMPACT_ATOMS: atom_id res chain seq x y z
N MET A 1 6.70 28.23 17.98
CA MET A 1 6.60 28.22 16.51
C MET A 1 5.81 26.99 16.11
N SER A 2 4.64 27.18 15.47
CA SER A 2 3.82 26.05 15.00
C SER A 2 4.60 25.32 13.91
N MET A 3 4.98 24.09 14.17
CA MET A 3 5.65 23.21 13.22
C MET A 3 4.61 22.68 12.21
N GLU A 4 4.08 23.55 11.35
CA GLU A 4 3.17 23.12 10.29
C GLU A 4 3.98 22.90 9.01
N VAL A 5 3.97 21.66 8.55
CA VAL A 5 4.42 21.37 7.20
C VAL A 5 3.34 21.84 6.24
N ASN A 6 3.65 22.85 5.42
CA ASN A 6 2.70 23.38 4.43
C ASN A 6 2.44 22.34 3.34
N ARG A 7 1.32 21.60 3.48
CA ARG A 7 0.92 20.51 2.57
C ARG A 7 0.69 20.99 1.13
N GLN A 8 0.17 22.24 0.96
CA GLN A 8 -0.05 22.81 -0.37
C GLN A 8 1.27 23.09 -1.06
N GLU A 9 2.25 23.59 -0.33
CA GLU A 9 3.59 23.84 -0.84
C GLU A 9 4.31 22.55 -1.22
N LEU A 10 4.26 21.50 -0.37
CA LEU A 10 4.83 20.19 -0.70
C LEU A 10 4.23 19.62 -1.99
N LYS A 11 2.91 19.71 -2.13
CA LYS A 11 2.20 19.26 -3.34
C LYS A 11 2.55 20.11 -4.57
N ALA A 12 2.68 21.42 -4.42
CA ALA A 12 3.07 22.32 -5.51
C ALA A 12 4.50 22.01 -5.99
N ARG A 13 5.43 21.89 -5.05
CA ARG A 13 6.83 21.52 -5.35
C ARG A 13 6.92 20.13 -6.00
N ALA A 14 6.19 19.13 -5.50
CA ALA A 14 6.17 17.79 -6.11
C ALA A 14 5.71 17.84 -7.58
N ARG A 15 4.67 18.61 -7.90
CA ARG A 15 4.19 18.78 -9.28
C ARG A 15 5.24 19.46 -10.17
N GLU A 16 5.89 20.49 -9.66
CA GLU A 16 6.97 21.19 -10.37
C GLU A 16 8.14 20.24 -10.67
N ARG A 17 8.59 19.46 -9.68
CA ARG A 17 9.69 18.49 -9.84
C ARG A 17 9.34 17.40 -10.84
N LEU A 18 8.11 16.89 -10.82
CA LEU A 18 7.64 15.90 -11.78
C LEU A 18 7.62 16.44 -13.20
N ARG A 19 7.17 17.70 -13.41
CA ARG A 19 7.17 18.33 -14.75
C ARG A 19 8.59 18.51 -15.30
N ALA A 20 9.56 18.78 -14.43
CA ALA A 20 10.96 18.94 -14.80
C ALA A 20 11.72 17.61 -14.92
N SER A 21 11.10 16.45 -14.62
CA SER A 21 11.80 15.18 -14.62
C SER A 21 12.14 14.68 -16.02
N HIS A 22 13.38 14.21 -16.20
CA HIS A 22 13.85 13.56 -17.40
C HIS A 22 14.51 12.22 -17.05
N PRO A 23 14.06 11.09 -17.64
CA PRO A 23 12.90 10.89 -18.53
C PRO A 23 11.57 11.26 -17.85
N ALA A 24 10.52 11.56 -18.67
CA ALA A 24 9.22 11.95 -18.18
C ALA A 24 8.69 10.95 -17.13
N PHE A 25 8.19 11.45 -16.00
CA PHE A 25 7.77 10.67 -14.82
C PHE A 25 6.81 9.52 -15.17
N TRP A 26 5.88 9.72 -16.10
CA TRP A 26 4.90 8.70 -16.50
C TRP A 26 5.56 7.49 -17.16
N LYS A 27 6.68 7.67 -17.88
CA LYS A 27 7.42 6.56 -18.51
C LYS A 27 8.05 5.65 -17.46
N ILE A 28 8.69 6.25 -16.45
CA ILE A 28 9.30 5.50 -15.34
C ILE A 28 8.21 4.80 -14.52
N THR A 29 7.11 5.49 -14.24
CA THR A 29 5.97 4.91 -13.54
C THR A 29 5.34 3.78 -14.34
N LEU A 30 5.21 3.91 -15.66
CA LEU A 30 4.70 2.82 -16.52
C LEU A 30 5.60 1.59 -16.42
N VAL A 31 6.92 1.76 -16.54
CA VAL A 31 7.87 0.65 -16.39
C VAL A 31 7.77 0.02 -15.00
N TYR A 32 7.69 0.83 -13.96
CA TYR A 32 7.49 0.36 -12.59
C TYR A 32 6.18 -0.46 -12.44
N LEU A 33 5.06 0.03 -12.95
CA LEU A 33 3.78 -0.68 -12.90
C LEU A 33 3.80 -1.97 -13.73
N LEU A 34 4.42 -1.96 -14.90
CA LEU A 34 4.58 -3.18 -15.70
C LEU A 34 5.44 -4.23 -14.98
N LEU A 35 6.53 -3.81 -14.36
CA LEU A 35 7.42 -4.70 -13.63
C LEU A 35 6.82 -5.22 -12.32
N THR A 36 5.94 -4.47 -11.68
CA THR A 36 5.30 -4.90 -10.41
C THR A 36 3.95 -5.56 -10.67
N SER A 37 2.96 -4.84 -11.17
CA SER A 37 1.61 -5.36 -11.42
C SER A 37 1.59 -6.42 -12.51
N GLY A 38 2.45 -6.29 -13.53
CA GLY A 38 2.60 -7.29 -14.58
C GLY A 38 3.14 -8.62 -14.05
N VAL A 39 4.17 -8.58 -13.21
CA VAL A 39 4.73 -9.79 -12.57
C VAL A 39 3.70 -10.43 -11.63
N THR A 40 2.98 -9.62 -10.85
CA THR A 40 1.90 -10.11 -9.98
C THR A 40 0.81 -10.79 -10.80
N ALA A 41 0.33 -10.16 -11.87
CA ALA A 41 -0.70 -10.73 -12.75
C ALA A 41 -0.27 -12.06 -13.39
N VAL A 42 0.99 -12.17 -13.83
CA VAL A 42 1.54 -13.43 -14.34
C VAL A 42 1.60 -14.51 -13.27
N ALA A 43 1.98 -14.16 -12.05
CA ALA A 43 2.00 -15.09 -10.93
C ALA A 43 0.59 -15.56 -10.54
N ASP A 44 -0.40 -14.67 -10.53
CA ASP A 44 -1.80 -14.99 -10.27
C ASP A 44 -2.37 -15.93 -11.35
N LEU A 45 -2.06 -15.67 -12.62
CA LEU A 45 -2.45 -16.55 -13.73
C LEU A 45 -1.79 -17.93 -13.61
N ALA A 46 -0.52 -17.99 -13.23
CA ALA A 46 0.19 -19.25 -13.01
C ALA A 46 -0.40 -20.04 -11.82
N GLY A 47 -0.82 -19.36 -10.77
CA GLY A 47 -1.57 -19.94 -9.65
C GLY A 47 -2.95 -20.45 -10.08
N ALA A 48 -3.71 -19.64 -10.83
CA ALA A 48 -5.04 -20.00 -11.31
C ALA A 48 -5.04 -21.17 -12.30
N ALA A 49 -4.03 -21.29 -13.15
CA ALA A 49 -3.90 -22.41 -14.10
C ALA A 49 -3.79 -23.78 -13.44
N ARG A 50 -3.52 -23.85 -12.13
CA ARG A 50 -3.40 -25.09 -11.36
C ARG A 50 -4.67 -25.51 -10.62
N ILE A 51 -5.71 -24.69 -10.63
CA ILE A 51 -7.00 -24.95 -9.93
C ILE A 51 -7.71 -26.21 -10.48
N GLY A 52 -7.31 -26.76 -11.63
CA GLY A 52 -7.83 -28.02 -12.17
C GLY A 52 -7.15 -29.29 -11.67
N LEU A 53 -6.12 -29.20 -10.82
CA LEU A 53 -5.43 -30.37 -10.25
C LEU A 53 -6.05 -30.72 -8.88
N PRO A 54 -6.09 -32.00 -8.49
CA PRO A 54 -6.68 -32.41 -7.21
C PRO A 54 -6.00 -31.65 -6.05
N PRO A 55 -6.76 -31.31 -4.98
CA PRO A 55 -6.27 -30.52 -3.86
C PRO A 55 -5.20 -31.31 -3.09
N LEU A 56 -3.97 -31.16 -3.51
CA LEU A 56 -2.82 -31.52 -2.70
C LEU A 56 -2.59 -30.37 -1.73
N HIS A 57 -2.87 -30.64 -0.46
CA HIS A 57 -2.43 -29.94 0.74
C HIS A 57 -1.70 -28.61 0.49
N LEU A 58 -2.27 -27.47 0.93
CA LEU A 58 -1.70 -26.13 0.91
C LEU A 58 -0.74 -25.95 -0.28
N ASP A 59 -1.16 -25.34 -1.35
CA ASP A 59 -0.36 -25.29 -2.58
C ASP A 59 0.99 -24.59 -2.26
N THR A 60 1.96 -25.40 -1.82
CA THR A 60 3.28 -24.94 -1.40
C THR A 60 3.99 -24.17 -2.50
N PHE A 61 3.66 -24.48 -3.77
CA PHE A 61 4.18 -23.73 -4.90
C PHE A 61 3.55 -22.33 -5.01
N ALA A 62 2.24 -22.21 -4.82
CA ALA A 62 1.58 -20.92 -4.84
C ALA A 62 2.08 -20.03 -3.70
N LEU A 63 2.28 -20.59 -2.50
CA LEU A 63 2.87 -19.89 -1.37
C LEU A 63 4.31 -19.44 -1.67
N PHE A 64 5.13 -20.33 -2.25
CA PHE A 64 6.50 -19.99 -2.63
C PHE A 64 6.53 -18.90 -3.70
N LEU A 65 5.71 -19.02 -4.74
CA LEU A 65 5.60 -18.02 -5.80
C LEU A 65 5.14 -16.67 -5.24
N SER A 66 4.12 -16.66 -4.37
CA SER A 66 3.63 -15.45 -3.71
C SER A 66 4.72 -14.79 -2.87
N LEU A 67 5.50 -15.58 -2.12
CA LEU A 67 6.62 -15.07 -1.35
C LEU A 67 7.68 -14.41 -2.25
N LEU A 68 8.04 -15.05 -3.37
CA LEU A 68 9.00 -14.47 -4.33
C LEU A 68 8.48 -13.15 -4.90
N VAL A 69 7.19 -13.08 -5.27
CA VAL A 69 6.57 -11.85 -5.79
C VAL A 69 6.56 -10.75 -4.73
N ILE A 70 6.24 -11.08 -3.48
CA ILE A 70 6.27 -10.10 -2.38
C ILE A 70 7.70 -9.56 -2.17
N LEU A 71 8.71 -10.42 -2.15
CA LEU A 71 10.10 -9.99 -1.99
C LEU A 71 10.55 -9.12 -3.17
N TYR A 72 10.24 -9.53 -4.38
CA TYR A 72 10.55 -8.78 -5.60
C TYR A 72 9.88 -7.39 -5.61
N THR A 73 8.56 -7.33 -5.40
CA THR A 73 7.80 -6.07 -5.39
C THR A 73 8.24 -5.14 -4.27
N THR A 74 8.65 -5.67 -3.12
CA THR A 74 9.23 -4.91 -2.01
C THR A 74 10.50 -4.18 -2.43
N VAL A 75 11.41 -4.87 -3.14
CA VAL A 75 12.66 -4.28 -3.63
C VAL A 75 12.39 -3.25 -4.73
N MET A 76 11.49 -3.57 -5.66
CA MET A 76 11.08 -2.64 -6.71
C MET A 76 10.43 -1.37 -6.15
N HIS A 77 9.65 -1.50 -5.08
CA HIS A 77 9.04 -0.35 -4.40
C HIS A 77 10.10 0.58 -3.78
N LEU A 78 11.15 0.02 -3.15
CA LEU A 78 12.28 0.83 -2.68
C LEU A 78 12.97 1.56 -3.83
N GLY A 79 13.24 0.90 -4.96
CA GLY A 79 13.83 1.53 -6.14
C GLY A 79 12.98 2.68 -6.65
N TYR A 80 11.65 2.54 -6.64
CA TYR A 80 10.73 3.60 -7.03
C TYR A 80 10.73 4.77 -6.04
N GLN A 81 10.81 4.51 -4.73
CA GLN A 81 10.98 5.55 -3.70
C GLN A 81 12.33 6.27 -3.84
N TRP A 82 13.38 5.53 -4.21
CA TRP A 82 14.70 6.11 -4.50
C TRP A 82 14.64 7.07 -5.70
N TRP A 83 14.01 6.64 -6.79
CA TRP A 83 13.74 7.52 -7.92
C TRP A 83 12.97 8.78 -7.51
N ALA A 84 11.91 8.64 -6.71
CA ALA A 84 11.09 9.75 -6.25
C ALA A 84 11.87 10.74 -5.38
N LEU A 85 12.73 10.24 -4.49
CA LEU A 85 13.58 11.07 -3.63
C LEU A 85 14.61 11.85 -4.46
N ARG A 86 15.28 11.21 -5.43
CA ARG A 86 16.20 11.87 -6.37
C ARG A 86 15.49 12.93 -7.20
N THR A 87 14.29 12.61 -7.71
CA THR A 87 13.45 13.56 -8.46
C THR A 87 13.10 14.78 -7.61
N TYR A 88 12.69 14.59 -6.37
CA TYR A 88 12.40 15.70 -5.47
C TYR A 88 13.63 16.58 -5.22
N ARG A 89 14.81 15.97 -5.08
CA ARG A 89 16.11 16.65 -4.89
C ARG A 89 16.71 17.23 -6.16
N GLN A 90 16.06 17.07 -7.31
CA GLN A 90 16.59 17.48 -8.64
C GLN A 90 17.94 16.81 -8.98
N GLN A 91 18.17 15.63 -8.47
CA GLN A 91 19.35 14.84 -8.82
C GLN A 91 19.11 14.11 -10.14
N PRO A 92 20.18 13.86 -10.96
CA PRO A 92 20.05 13.05 -12.15
C PRO A 92 19.47 11.66 -11.79
N THR A 93 18.39 11.29 -12.46
CA THR A 93 17.71 10.03 -12.20
C THR A 93 17.09 9.48 -13.48
N GLY A 94 16.90 8.17 -13.54
CA GLY A 94 16.35 7.48 -14.69
C GLY A 94 15.84 6.09 -14.33
N TYR A 95 15.69 5.22 -15.32
CA TYR A 95 15.25 3.84 -15.12
C TYR A 95 16.18 3.02 -14.21
N GLY A 96 17.48 3.37 -14.19
CA GLY A 96 18.47 2.73 -13.32
C GLY A 96 18.11 2.81 -11.85
N ALA A 97 17.46 3.90 -11.41
CA ALA A 97 17.04 4.04 -10.02
C ALA A 97 16.09 2.92 -9.55
N LEU A 98 15.28 2.34 -10.45
CA LEU A 98 14.42 1.20 -10.13
C LEU A 98 15.25 -0.04 -9.80
N ILE A 99 16.39 -0.21 -10.50
CA ILE A 99 17.30 -1.35 -10.33
C ILE A 99 18.25 -1.11 -9.14
N ASP A 100 18.57 0.14 -8.84
CA ASP A 100 19.42 0.50 -7.70
C ASP A 100 18.87 -0.07 -6.38
N GLY A 101 17.54 -0.23 -6.26
CA GLY A 101 16.89 -0.89 -5.12
C GLY A 101 17.42 -2.30 -4.84
N PHE A 102 17.84 -3.04 -5.87
CA PHE A 102 18.38 -4.39 -5.71
C PHE A 102 19.73 -4.43 -5.02
N SER A 103 20.51 -3.34 -5.08
CA SER A 103 21.79 -3.25 -4.35
C SER A 103 21.59 -3.31 -2.84
N MET A 104 20.39 -3.00 -2.36
CA MET A 104 20.01 -2.99 -0.95
C MET A 104 18.94 -4.04 -0.61
N ALA A 105 18.69 -5.01 -1.50
CA ALA A 105 17.60 -5.98 -1.38
C ALA A 105 17.55 -6.68 -0.03
N GLY A 106 18.68 -7.20 0.44
CA GLY A 106 18.74 -7.89 1.75
C GLY A 106 18.34 -6.99 2.93
N ARG A 107 18.76 -5.72 2.91
CA ARG A 107 18.42 -4.76 3.98
C ARG A 107 16.96 -4.36 3.95
N VAL A 108 16.42 -4.12 2.76
CA VAL A 108 15.00 -3.78 2.57
C VAL A 108 14.10 -4.94 2.97
N ILE A 109 14.44 -6.15 2.59
CA ILE A 109 13.70 -7.34 3.00
C ILE A 109 13.73 -7.48 4.53
N LEU A 110 14.92 -7.38 5.14
CA LEU A 110 15.04 -7.45 6.60
C LEU A 110 14.27 -6.30 7.28
N MET A 111 14.32 -5.08 6.74
CA MET A 111 13.54 -3.95 7.26
C MET A 111 12.03 -4.26 7.24
N ASN A 112 11.51 -4.80 6.14
CA ASN A 112 10.10 -5.16 6.05
C ASN A 112 9.73 -6.32 6.99
N VAL A 113 10.64 -7.29 7.20
CA VAL A 113 10.45 -8.34 8.21
C VAL A 113 10.36 -7.75 9.62
N VAL A 114 11.25 -6.81 9.97
CA VAL A 114 11.20 -6.12 11.27
C VAL A 114 9.91 -5.31 11.42
N ILE A 115 9.49 -4.59 10.37
CA ILE A 115 8.22 -3.84 10.35
C ILE A 115 7.04 -4.80 10.52
N PHE A 116 7.03 -5.93 9.79
CA PHE A 116 5.97 -6.93 9.86
C PHE A 116 5.79 -7.48 11.27
N PHE A 117 6.86 -7.96 11.92
CA PHE A 117 6.77 -8.47 13.29
C PHE A 117 6.42 -7.39 14.31
N SER A 118 6.92 -6.17 14.12
CA SER A 118 6.54 -5.03 14.95
C SER A 118 5.05 -4.67 14.78
N ALA A 119 4.56 -4.67 13.54
CA ALA A 119 3.15 -4.42 13.24
C ALA A 119 2.24 -5.55 13.76
N LEU A 120 2.68 -6.80 13.63
CA LEU A 120 1.98 -7.96 14.18
C LEU A 120 1.85 -7.87 15.70
N GLY A 121 2.92 -7.48 16.41
CA GLY A 121 2.87 -7.25 17.86
C GLY A 121 1.84 -6.19 18.24
N TRP A 122 1.77 -5.07 17.52
CA TRP A 122 0.74 -4.04 17.71
C TRP A 122 -0.66 -4.55 17.35
N ALA A 123 -0.80 -5.29 16.24
CA ALA A 123 -2.08 -5.85 15.83
C ALA A 123 -2.64 -6.79 16.90
N VAL A 124 -1.82 -7.67 17.47
CA VAL A 124 -2.22 -8.55 18.57
C VAL A 124 -2.59 -7.75 19.81
N ALA A 125 -1.79 -6.74 20.17
CA ALA A 125 -2.05 -5.90 21.34
C ALA A 125 -3.38 -5.14 21.24
N PHE A 126 -3.83 -4.76 20.05
CA PHE A 126 -5.11 -4.12 19.82
C PHE A 126 -6.25 -5.12 19.58
N ALA A 127 -5.99 -6.21 18.86
CA ALA A 127 -7.01 -7.18 18.51
C ALA A 127 -7.54 -7.94 19.75
N LEU A 128 -6.69 -8.26 20.72
CA LEU A 128 -7.11 -9.01 21.93
C LEU A 128 -8.13 -8.24 22.79
N PRO A 129 -7.88 -6.98 23.23
CA PRO A 129 -8.88 -6.21 23.97
C PRO A 129 -10.14 -5.98 23.15
N TYR A 130 -9.97 -5.71 21.86
CA TYR A 130 -11.07 -5.44 20.95
C TYR A 130 -11.98 -6.66 20.76
N SER A 131 -11.41 -7.85 20.52
CA SER A 131 -12.17 -9.08 20.39
C SER A 131 -12.89 -9.45 21.69
N LEU A 132 -12.26 -9.18 22.85
CA LEU A 132 -12.91 -9.38 24.15
C LEU A 132 -14.13 -8.47 24.30
N VAL A 133 -14.02 -7.19 23.97
CA VAL A 133 -15.16 -6.26 24.00
C VAL A 133 -16.28 -6.72 23.07
N LEU A 134 -15.94 -7.11 21.83
CA LEU A 134 -16.92 -7.64 20.88
C LEU A 134 -17.58 -8.92 21.39
N PHE A 135 -16.82 -9.83 21.99
CA PHE A 135 -17.35 -11.06 22.57
C PHE A 135 -18.35 -10.76 23.71
N LEU A 136 -18.01 -9.84 24.61
CA LEU A 136 -18.91 -9.43 25.70
C LEU A 136 -20.18 -8.75 25.19
N LEU A 137 -20.08 -7.97 24.10
CA LEU A 137 -21.23 -7.28 23.50
C LEU A 137 -22.06 -8.17 22.58
N SER A 138 -21.51 -9.25 22.06
CA SER A 138 -22.21 -10.17 21.15
C SER A 138 -23.46 -10.81 21.77
N GLY A 139 -23.45 -11.02 23.08
CA GLY A 139 -24.63 -11.48 23.84
C GLY A 139 -25.78 -10.46 23.90
N LEU A 140 -25.51 -9.18 23.64
CA LEU A 140 -26.51 -8.11 23.63
C LEU A 140 -27.10 -7.86 22.24
N VAL A 141 -26.48 -8.43 21.19
CA VAL A 141 -26.81 -8.16 19.78
C VAL A 141 -27.24 -9.44 19.10
N SER A 142 -28.54 -9.73 19.18
CA SER A 142 -29.14 -10.92 18.55
C SER A 142 -29.67 -10.68 17.12
N SER A 143 -29.59 -9.44 16.60
CA SER A 143 -30.09 -9.10 15.26
C SER A 143 -28.97 -9.11 14.23
N GLY A 144 -29.26 -9.58 12.98
CA GLY A 144 -28.30 -9.56 11.88
C GLY A 144 -27.77 -8.14 11.56
N VAL A 145 -28.59 -7.11 11.74
CA VAL A 145 -28.20 -5.69 11.60
C VAL A 145 -27.13 -5.28 12.63
N GLY A 146 -27.28 -5.76 13.87
CA GLY A 146 -26.29 -5.51 14.92
C GLY A 146 -24.95 -6.16 14.60
N MET A 147 -24.93 -7.40 14.13
CA MET A 147 -23.71 -8.08 13.70
C MET A 147 -23.01 -7.34 12.57
N LEU A 148 -23.76 -6.82 11.60
CA LEU A 148 -23.24 -6.06 10.48
C LEU A 148 -22.60 -4.75 10.96
N PHE A 149 -23.26 -4.04 11.89
CA PHE A 149 -22.71 -2.83 12.50
C PHE A 149 -21.40 -3.11 13.25
N PHE A 150 -21.34 -4.17 14.05
CA PHE A 150 -20.10 -4.57 14.75
C PHE A 150 -18.99 -4.97 13.80
N SER A 151 -19.29 -5.67 12.71
CA SER A 151 -18.31 -6.04 11.69
C SER A 151 -17.70 -4.80 11.01
N LEU A 152 -18.54 -3.83 10.67
CA LEU A 152 -18.09 -2.56 10.09
C LEU A 152 -17.23 -1.76 11.08
N LEU A 153 -17.62 -1.73 12.36
CA LEU A 153 -16.83 -1.07 13.41
C LEU A 153 -15.48 -1.77 13.59
N ALA A 154 -15.46 -3.11 13.56
CA ALA A 154 -14.24 -3.91 13.62
C ALA A 154 -13.30 -3.61 12.46
N MET A 155 -13.82 -3.63 11.25
CA MET A 155 -13.06 -3.37 10.04
C MET A 155 -12.53 -1.93 10.02
N GLY A 156 -13.35 -0.95 10.40
CA GLY A 156 -12.94 0.45 10.51
C GLY A 156 -11.85 0.66 11.55
N GLY A 157 -11.98 0.04 12.73
CA GLY A 157 -10.96 0.10 13.78
C GLY A 157 -9.63 -0.55 13.37
N ALA A 158 -9.69 -1.72 12.74
CA ALA A 158 -8.51 -2.39 12.20
C ALA A 158 -7.82 -1.56 11.11
N PHE A 159 -8.60 -0.94 10.22
CA PHE A 159 -8.09 -0.07 9.17
C PHE A 159 -7.38 1.17 9.75
N LEU A 160 -8.01 1.89 10.68
CA LEU A 160 -7.40 3.05 11.34
C LEU A 160 -6.15 2.67 12.14
N GLY A 161 -6.17 1.52 12.81
CA GLY A 161 -5.01 0.97 13.51
C GLY A 161 -3.85 0.67 12.57
N SER A 162 -4.12 0.06 11.42
CA SER A 162 -3.10 -0.25 10.42
C SER A 162 -2.47 1.00 9.81
N LEU A 163 -3.26 2.04 9.53
CA LEU A 163 -2.75 3.34 9.09
C LEU A 163 -1.84 3.98 10.14
N TRP A 164 -2.27 3.98 11.40
CA TRP A 164 -1.48 4.55 12.49
C TRP A 164 -0.14 3.83 12.69
N ILE A 165 -0.14 2.50 12.57
CA ILE A 165 1.07 1.68 12.60
C ILE A 165 1.92 1.94 11.35
N GLY A 166 1.32 1.99 10.15
CA GLY A 166 2.00 2.27 8.90
C GLY A 166 2.72 3.62 8.90
N TYR A 167 2.09 4.67 9.40
CA TYR A 167 2.71 6.00 9.48
C TYR A 167 3.92 6.04 10.42
N ARG A 168 3.99 5.17 11.40
CA ARG A 168 5.15 5.04 12.28
C ARG A 168 6.43 4.64 11.55
N TYR A 169 6.28 3.84 10.49
CA TYR A 169 7.38 3.28 9.71
C TYR A 169 7.54 3.92 8.33
N ALA A 170 6.73 4.92 8.01
CA ALA A 170 6.68 5.51 6.68
C ALA A 170 8.01 6.11 6.19
N MET A 171 8.88 6.54 7.10
CA MET A 171 10.17 7.14 6.76
C MET A 171 11.32 6.13 6.70
N ALA A 172 11.13 4.89 7.15
CA ALA A 172 12.19 3.89 7.21
C ALA A 172 12.86 3.59 5.86
N PRO A 173 12.12 3.46 4.73
CA PRO A 173 12.74 3.25 3.43
C PRO A 173 13.65 4.42 2.99
N TYR A 174 13.21 5.65 3.24
CA TYR A 174 13.99 6.85 2.89
C TYR A 174 15.25 6.98 3.73
N LEU A 175 15.19 6.62 5.03
CA LEU A 175 16.36 6.57 5.90
C LEU A 175 17.36 5.52 5.42
N LEU A 176 16.87 4.37 4.97
CA LEU A 176 17.74 3.32 4.44
C LEU A 176 18.42 3.74 3.13
N ILE A 177 17.75 4.56 2.30
CA ILE A 177 18.31 5.12 1.06
C ILE A 177 19.41 6.14 1.37
N ASP A 178 19.17 7.04 2.34
CA ASP A 178 20.11 8.11 2.67
C ASP A 178 21.31 7.65 3.51
N HIS A 179 21.09 6.64 4.34
CA HIS A 179 22.06 6.09 5.26
C HIS A 179 22.24 4.59 5.01
N PRO A 180 22.89 4.21 3.91
CA PRO A 180 23.08 2.80 3.56
C PRO A 180 23.93 2.02 4.58
N GLU A 181 24.67 2.71 5.45
CA GLU A 181 25.40 2.13 6.58
C GLU A 181 24.48 1.68 7.73
N LEU A 182 23.27 2.24 7.81
CA LEU A 182 22.31 1.84 8.85
C LEU A 182 21.83 0.41 8.64
N GLY A 183 21.76 -0.34 9.73
CA GLY A 183 21.07 -1.62 9.73
C GLY A 183 19.54 -1.45 9.63
N ALA A 184 18.87 -2.45 9.10
CA ALA A 184 17.41 -2.45 8.93
C ALA A 184 16.63 -2.05 10.20
N SER A 185 16.98 -2.61 11.35
CA SER A 185 16.37 -2.31 12.64
C SER A 185 16.65 -0.88 13.12
N ALA A 186 17.84 -0.34 12.81
CA ALA A 186 18.18 1.05 13.13
C ALA A 186 17.31 2.02 12.30
N ALA A 187 17.19 1.80 10.98
CA ALA A 187 16.33 2.61 10.12
C ALA A 187 14.87 2.62 10.60
N VAL A 188 14.36 1.47 11.06
CA VAL A 188 13.01 1.36 11.64
C VAL A 188 12.89 2.18 12.94
N ARG A 189 13.87 2.10 13.85
CA ARG A 189 13.85 2.88 15.10
C ARG A 189 13.95 4.38 14.84
N GLU A 190 14.80 4.79 13.92
CA GLU A 190 14.93 6.20 13.54
C GLU A 190 13.66 6.74 12.88
N SER A 191 13.01 5.95 12.01
CA SER A 191 11.70 6.31 11.47
C SER A 191 10.68 6.56 12.57
N VAL A 192 10.63 5.68 13.57
CA VAL A 192 9.73 5.84 14.73
C VAL A 192 10.02 7.13 15.49
N ALA A 193 11.30 7.45 15.71
CA ALA A 193 11.72 8.68 16.37
C ALA A 193 11.37 9.93 15.54
N MET A 194 11.67 9.91 14.23
CA MET A 194 11.35 10.99 13.28
C MET A 194 9.86 11.27 13.18
N MET A 195 9.02 10.23 13.23
CA MET A 195 7.56 10.34 13.11
C MET A 195 6.84 10.64 14.44
N LYS A 196 7.58 10.73 15.55
CA LYS A 196 7.00 11.12 16.84
C LYS A 196 6.49 12.57 16.78
N GLY A 197 5.19 12.74 17.04
CA GLY A 197 4.49 14.04 16.94
C GLY A 197 4.05 14.43 15.51
N TRP A 198 4.56 13.77 14.46
CA TRP A 198 4.31 14.13 13.07
C TRP A 198 3.36 13.20 12.31
N LYS A 199 2.95 12.11 12.93
CA LYS A 199 2.02 11.14 12.31
C LYS A 199 0.73 11.80 11.84
N TRP A 200 0.19 12.76 12.62
CA TRP A 200 -1.04 13.45 12.26
C TRP A 200 -0.86 14.38 11.06
N GLU A 201 0.29 15.06 10.95
CA GLU A 201 0.58 15.89 9.78
C GLU A 201 0.77 15.03 8.53
N PHE A 202 1.43 13.88 8.65
CA PHE A 202 1.55 12.92 7.56
C PHE A 202 0.20 12.30 7.19
N CYS A 203 -0.64 11.97 8.17
CA CYS A 203 -2.02 11.51 7.97
C CYS A 203 -2.83 12.54 7.16
N LYS A 204 -2.79 13.81 7.55
CA LYS A 204 -3.47 14.87 6.81
C LYS A 204 -2.95 15.03 5.37
N LEU A 205 -1.64 14.81 5.16
CA LEU A 205 -1.05 14.84 3.83
C LEU A 205 -1.57 13.66 2.99
N ASP A 206 -1.59 12.46 3.55
CA ASP A 206 -2.09 11.25 2.89
C ASP A 206 -3.59 11.34 2.59
N LEU A 207 -4.41 11.76 3.58
CA LEU A 207 -5.83 12.02 3.39
C LEU A 207 -6.12 13.06 2.31
N SER A 208 -5.20 13.97 2.03
CA SER A 208 -5.36 14.93 0.95
C SER A 208 -5.33 14.31 -0.46
N PHE A 209 -4.95 13.04 -0.58
CA PHE A 209 -5.04 12.22 -1.79
C PHE A 209 -6.29 11.32 -1.81
N LEU A 210 -7.06 11.27 -0.70
CA LEU A 210 -8.22 10.40 -0.55
C LEU A 210 -9.23 10.54 -1.70
N GLY A 211 -9.48 11.79 -2.16
CA GLY A 211 -10.39 12.02 -3.27
C GLY A 211 -9.99 11.28 -4.56
N TRP A 212 -8.71 11.20 -4.85
CA TRP A 212 -8.18 10.46 -5.99
C TRP A 212 -8.27 8.95 -5.80
N HIS A 213 -8.03 8.46 -4.59
CA HIS A 213 -8.23 7.05 -4.25
C HIS A 213 -9.70 6.64 -4.32
N LEU A 214 -10.62 7.53 -3.92
CA LEU A 214 -12.07 7.30 -4.08
C LEU A 214 -12.46 7.22 -5.56
N ILE A 215 -11.95 8.10 -6.42
CA ILE A 215 -12.19 8.01 -7.88
C ILE A 215 -11.70 6.65 -8.40
N ASN A 216 -10.50 6.22 -8.00
CA ASN A 216 -9.95 4.92 -8.40
C ASN A 216 -10.81 3.75 -7.92
N ALA A 217 -11.29 3.81 -6.68
CA ALA A 217 -12.19 2.80 -6.11
C ALA A 217 -13.54 2.76 -6.83
N LEU A 218 -14.11 3.92 -7.19
CA LEU A 218 -15.36 4.00 -7.95
C LEU A 218 -15.20 3.44 -9.37
N LEU A 219 -14.08 3.70 -10.04
CA LEU A 219 -13.78 3.10 -11.34
C LEU A 219 -13.68 1.58 -11.24
N SER A 220 -12.98 1.08 -10.22
CA SER A 220 -12.89 -0.36 -9.95
C SER A 220 -14.26 -0.98 -9.66
N LEU A 221 -15.06 -0.33 -8.83
CA LEU A 221 -16.42 -0.77 -8.49
C LEU A 221 -17.31 -0.81 -9.74
N ALA A 222 -17.26 0.21 -10.59
CA ALA A 222 -18.04 0.25 -11.82
C ALA A 222 -17.72 -0.93 -12.75
N VAL A 223 -16.43 -1.25 -12.94
CA VAL A 223 -16.01 -2.42 -13.72
C VAL A 223 -16.49 -3.70 -13.05
N THR A 224 -16.30 -3.83 -11.74
CA THR A 224 -16.76 -5.00 -10.97
C THR A 224 -18.26 -5.22 -11.16
N LEU A 225 -19.07 -4.18 -11.05
CA LEU A 225 -20.53 -4.27 -11.21
C LEU A 225 -20.92 -4.71 -12.64
N VAL A 226 -20.26 -4.18 -13.68
CA VAL A 226 -20.54 -4.58 -15.08
C VAL A 226 -20.38 -6.09 -15.29
N PHE A 227 -19.38 -6.70 -14.65
CA PHE A 227 -19.14 -8.15 -14.76
C PHE A 227 -19.88 -8.99 -13.73
N ALA A 228 -20.18 -8.45 -12.55
CA ALA A 228 -20.88 -9.16 -11.49
C ALA A 228 -22.41 -9.22 -11.71
N LEU A 229 -23.02 -8.13 -12.17
CA LEU A 229 -24.47 -8.06 -12.36
C LEU A 229 -25.05 -9.18 -13.25
N PRO A 230 -24.46 -9.52 -14.42
CA PRO A 230 -24.93 -10.64 -15.23
C PRO A 230 -24.79 -12.02 -14.56
N MET A 231 -23.91 -12.17 -13.57
CA MET A 231 -23.70 -13.42 -12.83
C MET A 231 -24.64 -13.57 -11.63
N LEU A 232 -25.29 -12.49 -11.19
CA LEU A 232 -26.19 -12.48 -10.03
C LEU A 232 -27.32 -13.53 -10.09
N PRO A 233 -28.03 -13.73 -11.21
CA PRO A 233 -29.10 -14.74 -11.27
C PRO A 233 -28.56 -16.16 -11.02
N THR A 234 -27.44 -16.52 -11.64
CA THR A 234 -26.82 -17.84 -11.49
C THR A 234 -26.27 -18.07 -10.06
N LEU A 235 -25.80 -17.04 -9.40
CA LEU A 235 -25.34 -17.09 -8.02
C LEU A 235 -26.49 -17.21 -7.02
N MET A 236 -27.62 -16.54 -7.29
CA MET A 236 -28.82 -16.65 -6.48
C MET A 236 -29.48 -18.03 -6.62
N GLU A 237 -29.51 -18.59 -7.83
CA GLU A 237 -29.97 -19.97 -8.07
C GLU A 237 -29.10 -21.03 -7.35
N ALA A 238 -27.80 -20.74 -7.19
CA ALA A 238 -26.89 -21.59 -6.45
C ALA A 238 -27.03 -21.45 -4.91
N GLY A 239 -27.99 -20.67 -4.41
CA GLY A 239 -28.24 -20.49 -2.98
C GLY A 239 -27.18 -19.66 -2.24
N THR A 240 -26.38 -18.90 -2.98
CA THR A 240 -25.36 -18.03 -2.38
C THR A 240 -26.04 -16.78 -1.80
N ASP A 241 -25.87 -16.56 -0.49
CA ASP A 241 -26.43 -15.40 0.19
C ASP A 241 -25.74 -14.10 -0.29
N LEU A 242 -26.54 -13.06 -0.57
CA LEU A 242 -26.04 -11.76 -1.01
C LEU A 242 -25.00 -11.17 -0.03
N ALA A 243 -25.14 -11.47 1.28
CA ALA A 243 -24.19 -11.09 2.30
C ALA A 243 -22.82 -11.77 2.12
N GLN A 244 -22.80 -13.05 1.69
CA GLN A 244 -21.57 -13.76 1.38
C GLN A 244 -20.89 -13.19 0.12
N LEU A 245 -21.65 -12.77 -0.88
CA LEU A 245 -21.12 -12.15 -2.09
C LEU A 245 -20.44 -10.79 -1.81
N LEU A 246 -20.94 -10.05 -0.83
CA LEU A 246 -20.35 -8.75 -0.42
C LEU A 246 -19.11 -8.93 0.47
N VAL A 247 -19.01 -10.01 1.22
CA VAL A 247 -17.93 -10.27 2.19
C VAL A 247 -16.82 -11.14 1.58
N THR A 248 -17.14 -11.97 0.61
CA THR A 248 -16.14 -12.76 -0.12
C THR A 248 -15.80 -12.11 -1.45
N PRO A 249 -14.63 -11.44 -1.57
CA PRO A 249 -14.15 -10.89 -2.85
C PRO A 249 -13.84 -11.98 -3.91
N SER A 250 -14.08 -13.22 -3.59
CA SER A 250 -13.88 -14.39 -4.44
C SER A 250 -15.04 -14.66 -5.42
N LEU A 251 -15.82 -13.65 -5.80
CA LEU A 251 -16.35 -13.66 -7.14
C LEU A 251 -15.12 -13.73 -8.03
N ALA A 252 -14.83 -14.95 -8.53
CA ALA A 252 -13.75 -15.15 -9.49
C ALA A 252 -14.13 -14.35 -10.75
N LEU A 253 -13.89 -13.03 -10.68
CA LEU A 253 -14.09 -12.15 -11.81
C LEU A 253 -13.25 -12.71 -12.96
N PRO A 254 -13.81 -12.81 -14.15
CA PRO A 254 -13.05 -13.27 -15.29
C PRO A 254 -11.80 -12.39 -15.44
N TRP A 255 -10.68 -12.99 -15.82
CA TRP A 255 -9.42 -12.26 -16.03
C TRP A 255 -9.57 -11.03 -16.93
N THR A 256 -10.56 -11.04 -17.84
CA THR A 256 -10.94 -9.89 -18.69
C THR A 256 -11.40 -8.69 -17.86
N ALA A 257 -12.14 -8.90 -16.76
CA ALA A 257 -12.56 -7.84 -15.85
C ALA A 257 -11.37 -7.21 -15.13
N VAL A 258 -10.41 -8.04 -14.70
CA VAL A 258 -9.17 -7.59 -14.04
C VAL A 258 -8.33 -6.76 -15.00
N LEU A 259 -8.15 -7.23 -16.24
CA LEU A 259 -7.43 -6.48 -17.27
C LEU A 259 -8.11 -5.16 -17.62
N LEU A 260 -9.43 -5.17 -17.82
CA LEU A 260 -10.18 -3.96 -18.13
C LEU A 260 -10.11 -2.94 -17.00
N SER A 261 -10.26 -3.40 -15.76
CA SER A 261 -10.10 -2.55 -14.57
C SER A 261 -8.70 -1.91 -14.53
N SER A 262 -7.66 -2.71 -14.75
CA SER A 262 -6.28 -2.23 -14.77
C SER A 262 -6.03 -1.20 -15.87
N LEU A 263 -6.57 -1.42 -17.08
CA LEU A 263 -6.43 -0.49 -18.20
C LEU A 263 -7.17 0.83 -17.96
N ILE A 264 -8.38 0.78 -17.41
CA ILE A 264 -9.17 1.99 -17.09
C ILE A 264 -8.49 2.80 -15.99
N GLN A 265 -7.87 2.15 -15.01
CA GLN A 265 -7.20 2.82 -13.89
C GLN A 265 -5.77 3.28 -14.24
N LEU A 266 -5.18 2.77 -15.34
CA LEU A 266 -3.80 3.05 -15.71
C LEU A 266 -3.49 4.55 -15.84
N PRO A 267 -4.28 5.40 -16.55
CA PRO A 267 -3.98 6.83 -16.69
C PRO A 267 -3.93 7.54 -15.34
N LEU A 268 -4.88 7.22 -14.45
CA LEU A 268 -4.92 7.80 -13.11
C LEU A 268 -3.72 7.34 -12.28
N SER A 269 -3.37 6.06 -12.34
CA SER A 269 -2.21 5.51 -11.62
C SER A 269 -0.89 6.07 -12.11
N LEU A 270 -0.73 6.29 -13.43
CA LEU A 270 0.47 6.90 -14.02
C LEU A 270 0.71 8.33 -13.54
N TRP A 271 -0.33 9.03 -13.14
CA TRP A 271 -0.23 10.39 -12.59
C TRP A 271 -0.20 10.40 -11.06
N LEU A 272 -1.07 9.64 -10.42
CA LEU A 272 -1.25 9.67 -8.96
C LEU A 272 -0.07 9.07 -8.22
N THR A 273 0.41 7.89 -8.66
CA THR A 273 1.51 7.17 -7.99
C THR A 273 2.79 7.99 -7.87
N PRO A 274 3.33 8.59 -8.96
CA PRO A 274 4.52 9.42 -8.85
C PRO A 274 4.25 10.70 -8.04
N TYR A 275 3.07 11.29 -8.19
CA TYR A 275 2.71 12.50 -7.48
C TYR A 275 2.68 12.29 -5.96
N GLN A 276 2.06 11.20 -5.51
CA GLN A 276 2.02 10.85 -4.09
C GLN A 276 3.41 10.50 -3.55
N THR A 277 4.17 9.65 -4.25
CA THR A 277 5.50 9.21 -3.80
C THR A 277 6.50 10.37 -3.73
N VAL A 278 6.51 11.27 -4.72
CA VAL A 278 7.39 12.46 -4.71
C VAL A 278 6.95 13.45 -3.62
N THR A 279 5.65 13.57 -3.33
CA THR A 279 5.15 14.38 -2.22
C THR A 279 5.61 13.83 -0.87
N PHE A 280 5.59 12.51 -0.70
CA PHE A 280 6.09 11.85 0.53
C PHE A 280 7.60 11.98 0.69
N SER A 281 8.34 11.91 -0.41
CA SER A 281 9.79 12.24 -0.42
C SER A 281 10.04 13.68 0.04
N GLY A 282 9.18 14.61 -0.36
CA GLY A 282 9.21 16.00 0.10
C GLY A 282 8.95 16.15 1.60
N PHE A 283 8.00 15.39 2.13
CA PHE A 283 7.76 15.37 3.58
C PHE A 283 8.97 14.83 4.35
N TYR A 284 9.57 13.73 3.88
CA TYR A 284 10.80 13.21 4.45
C TYR A 284 11.92 14.25 4.46
N GLN A 285 12.16 14.94 3.32
CA GLN A 285 13.18 15.96 3.21
C GLN A 285 12.93 17.14 4.18
N ALA A 286 11.69 17.57 4.34
CA ALA A 286 11.33 18.61 5.30
C ALA A 286 11.62 18.17 6.74
N ARG A 287 11.43 16.88 7.05
CA ARG A 287 11.74 16.34 8.38
C ARG A 287 13.24 16.27 8.64
N VAL A 288 14.04 15.85 7.67
CA VAL A 288 15.52 15.81 7.79
C VAL A 288 16.06 17.21 8.08
N MET A 289 15.61 18.23 7.33
CA MET A 289 16.06 19.62 7.53
C MET A 289 15.74 20.13 8.96
N GLN A 290 14.56 19.79 9.49
CA GLN A 290 14.17 20.21 10.84
C GLN A 290 14.97 19.51 11.93
N THR A 291 15.32 18.23 11.73
CA THR A 291 16.14 17.46 12.70
C THR A 291 17.59 18.00 12.75
N THR A 292 18.09 18.44 11.60
CA THR A 292 19.46 19.03 11.50
C THR A 292 19.52 20.44 12.08
N GLN A 293 18.42 21.18 12.11
CA GLN A 293 18.34 22.56 12.64
C GLN A 293 17.95 22.61 14.11
N ALA A 294 17.51 21.51 14.70
CA ALA A 294 17.22 21.48 16.14
C ALA A 294 18.57 21.51 16.92
N PRO A 295 18.77 22.48 17.82
CA PRO A 295 19.97 22.47 18.67
C PRO A 295 19.96 21.21 19.57
N PRO A 296 21.15 20.71 19.95
CA PRO A 296 21.32 19.53 20.78
C PRO A 296 20.66 19.65 22.15
#